data_a0660b94a7f745d015e2febfe9bcebaf
#
_entry.id   a0660b94a7f745d015e2febfe9bcebaf
#
_cell.length_a   1.000
_cell.length_b   1.000
_cell.length_c   1.000
_cell.angle_alpha   90.00
_cell.angle_beta   90.00
_cell.angle_gamma   90.00
#
_symmetry.space_group_name_H-M   'P 1'
#
loop_
_entity.id
_entity.type
_entity.pdbx_description
1 polymer ?
#
loop_
_entity_poly.entity_id
_entity_poly.type
_entity_poly.pdbx_seq_one_letter_code
_entity_poly.pdbx_strand_id
1 'polypeptide(L)'
;FKQLKLETNFGLQTKADASIRIVEDDLGGALGGLFGYRNEILGPAMRDVGQLSVAFADAMNTQNKLGMDLDGQLGSNIFDIPSFRGLAYSDTKGDYVVTAQITEGKGAELTDADYKIEVTAVTAGVPSQIEITLLNADGTPKKDASGNDIIYSNYAVTAGFNELPGGIEVDFSGTDPYTVGNEFLIQPTKDIASKITLETNRPEDLAFASPVRAGANNT
;
A
#
# COMPACT_ATOMS: atom_id res chain seq x y z
N PHE A 1 1.61 12.58 8.92
CA PHE A 1 2.00 13.11 7.66
C PHE A 1 2.78 14.39 7.80
N LYS A 2 2.46 15.24 8.76
CA LYS A 2 3.44 16.16 9.35
C LYS A 2 4.76 15.45 9.70
N GLN A 3 4.76 14.15 9.91
CA GLN A 3 5.96 13.37 10.25
C GLN A 3 6.91 13.20 9.06
N LEU A 4 6.44 12.86 7.88
CA LEU A 4 7.30 12.78 6.69
C LEU A 4 7.87 14.16 6.31
N LYS A 5 7.10 15.22 6.52
CA LYS A 5 7.58 16.60 6.34
C LYS A 5 8.54 17.07 7.43
N LEU A 6 8.37 16.60 8.66
CA LEU A 6 9.30 16.88 9.77
C LEU A 6 10.60 16.08 9.63
N GLU A 7 10.53 14.85 9.11
CA GLU A 7 11.70 14.00 8.89
C GLU A 7 12.55 14.49 7.70
N THR A 8 11.95 15.19 6.74
CA THR A 8 12.66 15.77 5.59
C THR A 8 12.97 17.27 5.72
N ASN A 9 12.43 17.95 6.71
CA ASN A 9 12.61 19.39 6.93
C ASN A 9 13.12 19.71 8.34
N PHE A 10 14.33 19.33 8.66
CA PHE A 10 15.12 20.03 9.66
C PHE A 10 15.63 21.33 9.02
N GLY A 11 14.79 22.35 8.98
CA GLY A 11 15.21 23.68 8.52
C GLY A 11 15.70 24.51 9.68
N LEU A 12 16.96 24.89 9.71
CA LEU A 12 17.40 26.08 10.42
C LEU A 12 16.80 27.28 9.69
N GLN A 13 15.80 27.92 10.28
CA GLN A 13 15.32 29.22 9.80
C GLN A 13 16.40 30.24 10.07
N THR A 14 17.12 30.62 9.05
CA THR A 14 17.84 31.88 9.03
C THR A 14 16.89 33.00 8.66
N LYS A 15 17.11 34.14 9.23
CA LYS A 15 16.35 35.39 9.19
C LYS A 15 15.93 35.78 7.76
N ALA A 16 14.77 35.40 7.32
CA ALA A 16 14.07 35.67 6.06
C ALA A 16 13.86 34.38 5.24
N ASP A 17 12.71 33.76 5.40
CA ASP A 17 12.02 32.83 4.49
C ASP A 17 12.81 31.77 3.67
N ALA A 18 14.04 31.51 3.96
CA ALA A 18 14.83 30.45 3.35
C ALA A 18 14.97 29.29 4.36
N SER A 19 14.08 28.33 4.27
CA SER A 19 14.30 27.02 4.91
C SER A 19 15.40 26.30 4.13
N ILE A 20 16.56 26.09 4.77
CA ILE A 20 17.58 25.21 4.23
C ILE A 20 17.13 23.79 4.48
N ARG A 21 16.83 23.05 3.43
CA ARG A 21 16.54 21.62 3.52
C ARG A 21 17.85 20.90 3.81
N ILE A 22 17.94 20.29 5.00
CA ILE A 22 19.05 19.37 5.31
C ILE A 22 18.70 18.05 4.67
N VAL A 23 19.51 17.60 3.71
CA VAL A 23 19.42 16.27 3.13
C VAL A 23 20.08 15.28 4.09
N GLU A 24 19.53 14.09 4.23
CA GLU A 24 20.04 13.07 5.16
C GLU A 24 21.52 12.76 4.91
N ASP A 25 21.97 12.82 3.66
CA ASP A 25 23.35 12.61 3.24
C ASP A 25 24.32 13.68 3.76
N ASP A 26 23.82 14.87 4.15
CA ASP A 26 24.61 15.93 4.74
C ASP A 26 24.82 15.76 6.25
N LEU A 27 24.12 14.79 6.85
CA LEU A 27 24.20 14.51 8.29
C LEU A 27 25.34 13.54 8.59
N GLY A 28 26.39 14.06 9.21
CA GLY A 28 27.51 13.25 9.69
C GLY A 28 27.31 12.67 11.09
N GLY A 29 28.26 11.87 11.56
CA GLY A 29 28.30 11.34 12.91
C GLY A 29 27.20 10.34 13.25
N ALA A 30 26.81 10.28 14.53
CA ALA A 30 25.82 9.30 15.00
C ALA A 30 24.45 9.46 14.36
N LEU A 31 24.03 10.71 14.08
CA LEU A 31 22.73 10.99 13.48
C LEU A 31 22.67 10.50 12.03
N GLY A 32 23.70 10.78 11.21
CA GLY A 32 23.80 10.25 9.85
C GLY A 32 23.83 8.72 9.83
N GLY A 33 24.55 8.09 10.77
CA GLY A 33 24.57 6.64 10.90
C GLY A 33 23.20 6.03 11.25
N LEU A 34 22.40 6.71 12.08
CA LEU A 34 21.03 6.27 12.40
C LEU A 34 20.08 6.39 11.19
N PHE A 35 20.19 7.46 10.42
CA PHE A 35 19.40 7.63 9.19
C PHE A 35 19.81 6.61 8.13
N GLY A 36 21.13 6.39 7.93
CA GLY A 36 21.63 5.36 7.03
C GLY A 36 21.11 3.97 7.43
N TYR A 37 21.20 3.60 8.70
CA TYR A 37 20.66 2.32 9.18
C TYR A 37 19.15 2.19 8.91
N ARG A 38 18.37 3.25 9.19
CA ARG A 38 16.92 3.26 8.93
C ARG A 38 16.61 3.05 7.45
N ASN A 39 17.30 3.76 6.56
CA ASN A 39 16.98 3.80 5.14
C ASN A 39 17.52 2.58 4.39
N GLU A 40 18.73 2.12 4.73
CA GLU A 40 19.42 1.06 3.99
C GLU A 40 19.12 -0.34 4.54
N ILE A 41 18.80 -0.46 5.83
CA ILE A 41 18.63 -1.77 6.48
C ILE A 41 17.23 -1.96 7.02
N LEU A 42 16.80 -1.10 7.93
CA LEU A 42 15.53 -1.29 8.65
C LEU A 42 14.32 -1.12 7.74
N GLY A 43 14.30 -0.07 6.92
CA GLY A 43 13.18 0.22 6.01
C GLY A 43 12.95 -0.91 4.99
N PRO A 44 13.95 -1.33 4.23
CA PRO A 44 13.83 -2.48 3.32
C PRO A 44 13.42 -3.77 4.05
N ALA A 45 14.07 -4.12 5.17
CA ALA A 45 13.75 -5.32 5.92
C ALA A 45 12.29 -5.35 6.41
N MET A 46 11.76 -4.21 6.88
CA MET A 46 10.35 -4.11 7.29
C MET A 46 9.40 -4.33 6.11
N ARG A 47 9.75 -3.85 4.91
CA ARG A 47 8.94 -4.05 3.71
C ARG A 47 8.97 -5.51 3.25
N ASP A 48 10.12 -6.16 3.29
CA ASP A 48 10.27 -7.58 2.94
C ASP A 48 9.41 -8.46 3.86
N VAL A 49 9.46 -8.19 5.18
CA VAL A 49 8.60 -8.89 6.16
C VAL A 49 7.13 -8.58 5.92
N GLY A 50 6.79 -7.33 5.60
CA GLY A 50 5.43 -6.92 5.24
C GLY A 50 4.90 -7.68 4.03
N GLN A 51 5.67 -7.71 2.94
CA GLN A 51 5.35 -8.44 1.72
C GLN A 51 5.14 -9.94 1.98
N LEU A 52 6.07 -10.57 2.70
CA LEU A 52 5.97 -11.98 3.04
C LEU A 52 4.72 -12.27 3.89
N SER A 53 4.44 -11.43 4.89
CA SER A 53 3.29 -11.60 5.78
C SER A 53 1.96 -11.49 5.02
N VAL A 54 1.84 -10.53 4.11
CA VAL A 54 0.65 -10.36 3.27
C VAL A 54 0.49 -11.55 2.32
N ALA A 55 1.54 -11.94 1.60
CA ALA A 55 1.51 -13.06 0.67
C ALA A 55 1.10 -14.36 1.39
N PHE A 56 1.61 -14.59 2.60
CA PHE A 56 1.24 -15.74 3.43
C PHE A 56 -0.22 -15.67 3.88
N ALA A 57 -0.66 -14.55 4.44
CA ALA A 57 -2.02 -14.39 4.95
C ALA A 57 -3.07 -14.51 3.84
N ASP A 58 -2.82 -13.87 2.68
CA ASP A 58 -3.71 -13.93 1.52
C ASP A 58 -3.78 -15.34 0.91
N ALA A 59 -2.66 -16.03 0.79
CA ALA A 59 -2.62 -17.42 0.32
C ALA A 59 -3.39 -18.36 1.26
N MET A 60 -3.23 -18.19 2.58
CA MET A 60 -3.97 -18.98 3.58
C MET A 60 -5.47 -18.69 3.53
N ASN A 61 -5.87 -17.43 3.43
CA ASN A 61 -7.26 -17.03 3.27
C ASN A 61 -7.88 -17.63 2.00
N THR A 62 -7.18 -17.46 0.87
CA THR A 62 -7.60 -18.02 -0.42
C THR A 62 -7.77 -19.53 -0.35
N GLN A 63 -6.81 -20.24 0.23
CA GLN A 63 -6.89 -21.70 0.37
C GLN A 63 -8.03 -22.13 1.30
N ASN A 64 -8.24 -21.44 2.42
CA ASN A 64 -9.31 -21.76 3.36
C ASN A 64 -10.69 -21.59 2.73
N LYS A 65 -10.90 -20.54 1.94
CA LYS A 65 -12.17 -20.30 1.22
C LYS A 65 -12.52 -21.38 0.19
N LEU A 66 -11.55 -22.15 -0.26
CA LEU A 66 -11.78 -23.27 -1.18
C LEU A 66 -12.22 -24.56 -0.47
N GLY A 67 -12.06 -24.61 0.85
CA GLY A 67 -12.39 -25.77 1.66
C GLY A 67 -13.75 -25.70 2.32
N MET A 68 -14.09 -26.77 3.03
CA MET A 68 -15.24 -26.87 3.92
C MET A 68 -14.76 -27.04 5.35
N ASP A 69 -15.34 -26.29 6.27
CA ASP A 69 -15.05 -26.33 7.69
C ASP A 69 -15.75 -27.51 8.40
N LEU A 70 -15.56 -27.65 9.73
CA LEU A 70 -16.18 -28.72 10.50
C LEU A 70 -17.69 -28.53 10.72
N ASP A 71 -18.21 -27.32 10.52
CA ASP A 71 -19.63 -27.00 10.60
C ASP A 71 -20.34 -27.20 9.24
N GLY A 72 -19.62 -27.66 8.21
CA GLY A 72 -20.12 -27.92 6.87
C GLY A 72 -20.36 -26.65 6.05
N GLN A 73 -19.71 -25.53 6.43
CA GLN A 73 -19.74 -24.28 5.71
C GLN A 73 -18.50 -24.11 4.86
N LEU A 74 -18.55 -23.24 3.85
CA LEU A 74 -17.32 -22.83 3.14
C LEU A 74 -16.43 -22.02 4.09
N GLY A 75 -15.13 -22.25 4.02
CA GLY A 75 -14.18 -21.52 4.83
C GLY A 75 -14.22 -20.01 4.59
N SER A 76 -13.89 -19.26 5.62
CA SER A 76 -13.77 -17.80 5.62
C SER A 76 -12.29 -17.39 5.69
N ASN A 77 -12.03 -16.09 5.86
CA ASN A 77 -10.67 -15.63 6.14
C ASN A 77 -10.18 -16.17 7.47
N ILE A 78 -8.92 -16.60 7.50
CA ILE A 78 -8.18 -16.93 8.73
C ILE A 78 -7.53 -15.68 9.30
N PHE A 79 -6.98 -14.84 8.42
CA PHE A 79 -6.28 -13.62 8.75
C PHE A 79 -7.05 -12.40 8.27
N ASP A 80 -7.15 -11.39 9.11
CA ASP A 80 -7.55 -10.05 8.72
C ASP A 80 -6.32 -9.28 8.21
N ILE A 81 -6.36 -8.89 6.93
CA ILE A 81 -5.36 -8.03 6.30
C ILE A 81 -5.97 -6.64 6.24
N PRO A 82 -5.55 -5.71 7.12
CA PRO A 82 -6.23 -4.44 7.23
C PRO A 82 -5.99 -3.54 6.03
N SER A 83 -6.98 -2.71 5.74
CA SER A 83 -6.80 -1.59 4.82
C SER A 83 -5.81 -0.56 5.40
N PHE A 84 -5.19 0.21 4.53
CA PHE A 84 -4.25 1.26 4.91
C PHE A 84 -4.62 2.58 4.23
N ARG A 85 -4.15 3.68 4.82
CA ARG A 85 -4.46 5.02 4.32
C ARG A 85 -3.35 5.52 3.42
N GLY A 86 -3.74 6.03 2.28
CA GLY A 86 -2.87 6.87 1.48
C GLY A 86 -2.71 8.24 2.16
N LEU A 87 -1.57 8.80 1.97
CA LEU A 87 -1.06 9.94 2.67
C LEU A 87 -0.94 11.10 1.69
N ALA A 88 -1.78 12.14 1.85
CA ALA A 88 -1.74 13.30 0.99
C ALA A 88 -0.41 14.07 1.15
N TYR A 89 0.21 14.45 0.05
CA TYR A 89 1.34 15.39 0.06
C TYR A 89 0.86 16.77 0.48
N SER A 90 1.75 17.57 1.03
CA SER A 90 1.42 18.86 1.63
C SER A 90 0.84 19.90 0.68
N ASP A 91 1.10 19.73 -0.60
CA ASP A 91 0.62 20.63 -1.65
C ASP A 91 -0.75 20.20 -2.17
N THR A 92 -1.20 18.98 -1.78
CA THR A 92 -2.58 18.54 -1.98
C THR A 92 -3.50 19.34 -1.08
N LYS A 93 -4.36 20.14 -1.68
CA LYS A 93 -5.34 20.97 -0.96
C LYS A 93 -6.56 20.12 -0.65
N GLY A 94 -7.00 20.13 0.60
CA GLY A 94 -8.16 19.39 1.10
C GLY A 94 -7.80 18.28 2.08
N ASP A 95 -8.78 17.81 2.84
CA ASP A 95 -8.66 16.70 3.78
C ASP A 95 -9.02 15.37 3.08
N TYR A 96 -8.26 15.03 2.03
CA TYR A 96 -8.50 13.80 1.30
C TYR A 96 -8.00 12.59 2.08
N VAL A 97 -8.86 11.61 2.21
CA VAL A 97 -8.50 10.29 2.71
C VAL A 97 -8.64 9.31 1.56
N VAL A 98 -7.51 8.88 1.04
CA VAL A 98 -7.47 7.78 0.09
C VAL A 98 -7.27 6.50 0.90
N THR A 99 -8.21 5.56 0.79
CA THR A 99 -8.10 4.24 1.40
C THR A 99 -7.53 3.27 0.37
N ALA A 100 -6.63 2.42 0.80
CA ALA A 100 -6.07 1.37 -0.03
C ALA A 100 -6.12 0.03 0.72
N GLN A 101 -6.17 -1.05 -0.03
CA GLN A 101 -6.14 -2.41 0.50
C GLN A 101 -5.43 -3.35 -0.45
N ILE A 102 -5.12 -4.55 0.02
CA ILE A 102 -4.58 -5.60 -0.84
C ILE A 102 -5.74 -6.20 -1.63
N THR A 103 -5.56 -6.37 -2.93
CA THR A 103 -6.53 -7.07 -3.77
C THR A 103 -6.56 -8.54 -3.37
N GLU A 104 -7.73 -9.06 -3.06
CA GLU A 104 -7.91 -10.43 -2.62
C GLU A 104 -7.34 -11.44 -3.65
N GLY A 105 -6.56 -12.40 -3.18
CA GLY A 105 -5.89 -13.39 -4.02
C GLY A 105 -4.66 -12.88 -4.76
N LYS A 106 -4.27 -11.61 -4.59
CA LYS A 106 -3.11 -10.99 -5.24
C LYS A 106 -1.99 -10.59 -4.27
N GLY A 107 -2.05 -11.03 -3.03
CA GLY A 107 -1.00 -10.73 -2.06
C GLY A 107 0.41 -11.15 -2.50
N ALA A 108 0.52 -12.19 -3.35
CA ALA A 108 1.80 -12.62 -3.92
C ALA A 108 2.34 -11.69 -5.01
N GLU A 109 1.52 -10.81 -5.59
CA GLU A 109 1.93 -9.81 -6.58
C GLU A 109 2.51 -8.55 -5.92
N LEU A 110 2.32 -8.40 -4.61
CA LEU A 110 2.78 -7.26 -3.84
C LEU A 110 4.30 -7.14 -3.92
N THR A 111 4.76 -5.91 -4.11
CA THR A 111 6.19 -5.59 -4.14
C THR A 111 6.60 -4.80 -2.89
N ASP A 112 7.89 -4.60 -2.70
CA ASP A 112 8.47 -3.75 -1.65
C ASP A 112 8.32 -2.25 -1.93
N ALA A 113 7.72 -1.88 -3.09
CA ALA A 113 7.59 -0.50 -3.52
C ALA A 113 6.53 0.28 -2.71
N ASP A 114 6.82 1.55 -2.48
CA ASP A 114 5.82 2.56 -2.15
C ASP A 114 5.26 3.16 -3.45
N TYR A 115 4.06 3.72 -3.40
CA TYR A 115 3.37 4.26 -4.58
C TYR A 115 3.13 5.75 -4.38
N LYS A 116 3.70 6.57 -5.27
CA LYS A 116 3.28 7.95 -5.42
C LYS A 116 2.21 8.00 -6.50
N ILE A 117 1.03 8.47 -6.15
CA ILE A 117 -0.09 8.64 -7.06
C ILE A 117 -0.32 10.14 -7.26
N GLU A 118 -0.36 10.58 -8.51
CA GLU A 118 -0.72 11.93 -8.89
C GLU A 118 -2.00 11.90 -9.73
N VAL A 119 -2.98 12.74 -9.39
CA VAL A 119 -4.21 12.90 -10.17
C VAL A 119 -3.93 13.76 -11.39
N THR A 120 -4.00 13.17 -12.59
CA THR A 120 -3.69 13.86 -13.86
C THR A 120 -4.94 14.32 -14.61
N ALA A 121 -6.10 13.69 -14.38
CA ALA A 121 -7.38 14.13 -14.91
C ALA A 121 -8.52 13.85 -13.93
N VAL A 122 -9.53 14.74 -13.95
CA VAL A 122 -10.71 14.67 -13.06
C VAL A 122 -11.98 14.84 -13.89
N THR A 123 -13.01 14.03 -13.58
CA THR A 123 -14.35 14.16 -14.15
C THR A 123 -15.37 14.22 -13.03
N ALA A 124 -16.13 15.32 -12.97
CA ALA A 124 -17.13 15.55 -11.93
C ALA A 124 -16.59 15.42 -10.48
N GLY A 125 -15.36 15.87 -10.25
CA GLY A 125 -14.71 15.79 -8.93
C GLY A 125 -14.11 14.44 -8.57
N VAL A 126 -14.17 13.45 -9.46
CA VAL A 126 -13.57 12.11 -9.28
C VAL A 126 -12.37 11.96 -10.20
N PRO A 127 -11.24 11.40 -9.76
CA PRO A 127 -10.13 11.10 -10.65
C PRO A 127 -10.60 10.21 -11.81
N SER A 128 -10.23 10.58 -13.03
CA SER A 128 -10.46 9.77 -14.22
C SER A 128 -9.16 9.22 -14.82
N GLN A 129 -8.05 9.89 -14.53
CA GLN A 129 -6.70 9.40 -14.83
C GLN A 129 -5.75 9.78 -13.70
N ILE A 130 -4.80 8.89 -13.46
CA ILE A 130 -3.72 9.09 -12.51
C ILE A 130 -2.37 8.72 -13.15
N GLU A 131 -1.31 9.24 -12.58
CA GLU A 131 0.05 8.75 -12.79
C GLU A 131 0.53 8.05 -11.52
N ILE A 132 1.16 6.88 -11.67
CA ILE A 132 1.66 6.08 -10.57
C ILE A 132 3.17 5.97 -10.72
N THR A 133 3.92 6.47 -9.76
CA THR A 133 5.37 6.29 -9.68
C THR A 133 5.69 5.32 -8.55
N LEU A 134 6.42 4.24 -8.84
CA LEU A 134 6.91 3.34 -7.82
C LEU A 134 8.15 3.95 -7.14
N LEU A 135 8.18 3.88 -5.81
CA LEU A 135 9.25 4.46 -5.00
C LEU A 135 9.97 3.38 -4.18
N ASN A 136 11.24 3.60 -3.94
CA ASN A 136 12.03 2.89 -2.95
C ASN A 136 11.68 3.35 -1.52
N ALA A 137 12.22 2.65 -0.51
CA ALA A 137 12.02 2.97 0.90
C ALA A 137 12.48 4.39 1.29
N ASP A 138 13.47 4.93 0.59
CA ASP A 138 14.03 6.27 0.78
C ASP A 138 13.23 7.37 0.05
N GLY A 139 12.18 6.98 -0.72
CA GLY A 139 11.35 7.88 -1.49
C GLY A 139 11.91 8.23 -2.87
N THR A 140 13.01 7.65 -3.29
CA THR A 140 13.51 7.79 -4.67
C THR A 140 12.71 6.91 -5.64
N PRO A 141 12.56 7.31 -6.92
CA PRO A 141 11.90 6.46 -7.90
C PRO A 141 12.58 5.11 -8.07
N LYS A 142 11.77 4.05 -8.09
CA LYS A 142 12.24 2.70 -8.38
C LYS A 142 12.52 2.55 -9.87
N LYS A 143 13.61 1.87 -10.21
CA LYS A 143 14.07 1.73 -11.60
C LYS A 143 13.82 0.34 -12.14
N ASP A 144 13.51 0.29 -13.44
CA ASP A 144 13.46 -0.95 -14.20
C ASP A 144 14.86 -1.51 -14.52
N ALA A 145 14.93 -2.65 -15.16
CA ALA A 145 16.19 -3.29 -15.56
C ALA A 145 17.03 -2.45 -16.56
N SER A 146 16.41 -1.44 -17.20
CA SER A 146 17.06 -0.52 -18.14
C SER A 146 17.52 0.78 -17.46
N GLY A 147 17.22 0.94 -16.17
CA GLY A 147 17.57 2.14 -15.38
C GLY A 147 16.58 3.29 -15.49
N ASN A 148 15.41 3.09 -16.13
CA ASN A 148 14.36 4.09 -16.19
C ASN A 148 13.47 3.99 -14.96
N ASP A 149 12.88 5.13 -14.55
CA ASP A 149 11.90 5.16 -13.47
C ASP A 149 10.64 4.37 -13.86
N ILE A 150 10.11 3.59 -12.94
CA ILE A 150 8.89 2.82 -13.18
C ILE A 150 7.70 3.74 -12.94
N ILE A 151 7.11 4.20 -14.04
CA ILE A 151 5.98 5.13 -14.05
C ILE A 151 4.86 4.56 -14.92
N TYR A 152 3.65 4.55 -14.40
CA TYR A 152 2.43 4.20 -15.15
C TYR A 152 1.64 5.49 -15.39
N SER A 153 1.79 6.09 -16.57
CA SER A 153 1.10 7.32 -16.96
C SER A 153 -0.27 7.03 -17.58
N ASN A 154 -1.19 7.99 -17.43
CA ASN A 154 -2.56 7.91 -17.97
C ASN A 154 -3.34 6.67 -17.51
N TYR A 155 -3.11 6.23 -16.28
CA TYR A 155 -3.82 5.08 -15.73
C TYR A 155 -5.27 5.47 -15.46
N ALA A 156 -6.21 4.80 -16.14
CA ALA A 156 -7.63 5.11 -16.03
C ALA A 156 -8.20 4.59 -14.71
N VAL A 157 -8.94 5.44 -14.01
CA VAL A 157 -9.59 5.12 -12.74
C VAL A 157 -11.02 5.67 -12.71
N THR A 158 -11.81 5.19 -11.75
CA THR A 158 -13.20 5.59 -11.52
C THR A 158 -13.44 5.78 -10.02
N ALA A 159 -14.63 6.24 -9.64
CA ALA A 159 -15.05 6.24 -8.24
C ALA A 159 -15.05 4.81 -7.67
N GLY A 160 -14.69 4.68 -6.39
CA GLY A 160 -14.58 3.39 -5.71
C GLY A 160 -13.17 2.78 -5.84
N PHE A 161 -13.08 1.49 -5.52
CA PHE A 161 -11.83 0.76 -5.56
C PHE A 161 -11.37 0.52 -7.00
N ASN A 162 -10.12 0.82 -7.26
CA ASN A 162 -9.44 0.61 -8.54
C ASN A 162 -8.18 -0.21 -8.27
N GLU A 163 -8.06 -1.32 -8.95
CA GLU A 163 -6.87 -2.16 -8.89
C GLU A 163 -5.69 -1.43 -9.54
N LEU A 164 -4.55 -1.44 -8.86
CA LEU A 164 -3.29 -0.87 -9.33
C LEU A 164 -2.25 -1.99 -9.52
N PRO A 165 -1.17 -1.75 -10.27
CA PRO A 165 -0.08 -2.69 -10.41
C PRO A 165 0.49 -3.10 -9.04
N GLY A 166 0.80 -4.38 -8.86
CA GLY A 166 1.38 -4.91 -7.62
C GLY A 166 0.37 -5.36 -6.57
N GLY A 167 -0.85 -5.75 -6.97
CA GLY A 167 -1.82 -6.42 -6.11
C GLY A 167 -2.45 -5.55 -5.03
N ILE A 168 -2.53 -4.25 -5.26
CA ILE A 168 -3.25 -3.31 -4.40
C ILE A 168 -4.42 -2.69 -5.12
N GLU A 169 -5.41 -2.24 -4.38
CA GLU A 169 -6.50 -1.42 -4.89
C GLU A 169 -6.69 -0.17 -4.05
N VAL A 170 -7.09 0.91 -4.70
CA VAL A 170 -7.22 2.24 -4.11
C VAL A 170 -8.61 2.78 -4.34
N ASP A 171 -9.23 3.27 -3.27
CA ASP A 171 -10.58 3.86 -3.30
C ASP A 171 -10.51 5.37 -3.50
N PHE A 172 -11.14 5.83 -4.59
CA PHE A 172 -11.31 7.23 -4.93
C PHE A 172 -12.74 7.75 -4.68
N SER A 173 -13.49 7.14 -3.76
CA SER A 173 -14.84 7.55 -3.41
C SER A 173 -14.92 8.68 -2.37
N GLY A 174 -13.85 9.42 -2.15
CA GLY A 174 -13.77 10.52 -1.17
C GLY A 174 -14.91 11.54 -1.31
N THR A 175 -15.31 12.17 -0.19
CA THR A 175 -16.39 13.17 -0.14
C THR A 175 -16.00 14.53 -0.72
N ASP A 176 -14.72 14.87 -0.70
CA ASP A 176 -14.20 16.09 -1.28
C ASP A 176 -13.84 15.90 -2.75
N PRO A 177 -14.15 16.87 -3.62
CA PRO A 177 -13.80 16.76 -5.03
C PRO A 177 -12.29 16.81 -5.24
N TYR A 178 -11.76 15.79 -5.90
CA TYR A 178 -10.35 15.78 -6.29
C TYR A 178 -10.06 16.87 -7.33
N THR A 179 -8.81 17.31 -7.36
CA THR A 179 -8.30 18.24 -8.36
C THR A 179 -7.04 17.70 -9.01
N VAL A 180 -6.79 18.10 -10.25
CA VAL A 180 -5.54 17.76 -10.93
C VAL A 180 -4.35 18.30 -10.12
N GLY A 181 -3.32 17.48 -9.97
CA GLY A 181 -2.14 17.76 -9.14
C GLY A 181 -2.30 17.34 -7.66
N ASN A 182 -3.42 16.70 -7.26
CA ASN A 182 -3.46 16.04 -5.96
C ASN A 182 -2.50 14.86 -5.94
N GLU A 183 -1.66 14.79 -4.93
CA GLU A 183 -0.65 13.74 -4.77
C GLU A 183 -0.86 12.95 -3.49
N PHE A 184 -0.69 11.63 -3.58
CA PHE A 184 -0.84 10.70 -2.47
C PHE A 184 0.33 9.73 -2.42
N LEU A 185 0.78 9.39 -1.21
CA LEU A 185 1.76 8.34 -0.96
C LEU A 185 1.06 7.14 -0.32
N ILE A 186 1.20 5.97 -0.91
CA ILE A 186 0.70 4.70 -0.40
C ILE A 186 1.89 3.80 -0.09
N GLN A 187 1.93 3.25 1.13
CA GLN A 187 3.03 2.44 1.65
C GLN A 187 2.50 1.07 2.11
N PRO A 188 2.23 0.13 1.17
CA PRO A 188 1.48 -1.09 1.47
C PRO A 188 2.19 -2.01 2.46
N THR A 189 3.53 -2.07 2.38
CA THR A 189 4.34 -3.08 3.09
C THR A 189 5.01 -2.57 4.35
N LYS A 190 5.05 -1.24 4.55
CA LYS A 190 5.87 -0.60 5.60
C LYS A 190 5.56 -1.08 7.03
N ASP A 191 4.28 -1.18 7.38
CA ASP A 191 3.84 -1.48 8.75
C ASP A 191 2.83 -2.65 8.81
N ILE A 192 2.48 -3.25 7.69
CA ILE A 192 1.34 -4.16 7.58
C ILE A 192 1.56 -5.45 8.38
N ALA A 193 2.78 -5.98 8.43
CA ALA A 193 3.11 -7.18 9.18
C ALA A 193 2.70 -7.12 10.65
N SER A 194 2.79 -5.94 11.27
CA SER A 194 2.42 -5.73 12.67
C SER A 194 0.92 -5.55 12.89
N LYS A 195 0.14 -5.43 11.82
CA LYS A 195 -1.30 -5.12 11.84
C LYS A 195 -2.17 -6.29 11.38
N ILE A 196 -1.58 -7.30 10.75
CA ILE A 196 -2.28 -8.54 10.41
C ILE A 196 -2.69 -9.24 11.70
N THR A 197 -3.96 -9.60 11.82
CA THR A 197 -4.52 -10.28 12.98
C THR A 197 -5.25 -11.55 12.56
N LEU A 198 -5.57 -12.42 13.51
CA LEU A 198 -6.46 -13.56 13.26
C LEU A 198 -7.90 -13.07 13.21
N GLU A 199 -8.63 -13.42 12.15
CA GLU A 199 -10.05 -13.15 12.03
C GLU A 199 -10.88 -14.23 12.72
N THR A 200 -10.45 -15.50 12.61
CA THR A 200 -11.05 -16.58 13.38
C THR A 200 -10.21 -16.97 14.60
N ASN A 201 -10.90 -17.34 15.69
CA ASN A 201 -10.30 -17.90 16.90
C ASN A 201 -10.79 -19.34 17.20
N ARG A 202 -11.56 -19.92 16.28
CA ARG A 202 -12.13 -21.26 16.38
C ARG A 202 -11.39 -22.22 15.46
N PRO A 203 -10.79 -23.30 15.97
CA PRO A 203 -10.16 -24.31 15.12
C PRO A 203 -11.11 -24.96 14.11
N GLU A 204 -12.42 -24.99 14.43
CA GLU A 204 -13.49 -25.55 13.60
C GLU A 204 -13.68 -24.79 12.29
N ASP A 205 -13.31 -23.50 12.24
CA ASP A 205 -13.44 -22.65 11.06
C ASP A 205 -12.34 -22.91 10.02
N LEU A 206 -11.36 -23.76 10.34
CA LEU A 206 -10.32 -24.16 9.40
C LEU A 206 -10.86 -25.21 8.42
N ALA A 207 -10.92 -24.84 7.15
CA ALA A 207 -11.57 -25.61 6.10
C ALA A 207 -10.60 -26.61 5.44
N PHE A 208 -10.39 -27.76 6.06
CA PHE A 208 -9.50 -28.81 5.56
C PHE A 208 -10.17 -29.83 4.64
N ALA A 209 -11.51 -29.85 4.57
CA ALA A 209 -12.24 -30.78 3.73
C ALA A 209 -12.51 -30.19 2.35
N SER A 210 -12.48 -31.02 1.31
CA SER A 210 -12.94 -30.63 -0.03
C SER A 210 -14.45 -30.46 -0.03
N PRO A 211 -14.99 -29.37 -0.65
CA PRO A 211 -16.42 -29.19 -0.78
C PRO A 211 -17.06 -30.35 -1.54
N VAL A 212 -18.14 -30.93 -1.00
CA VAL A 212 -18.91 -31.95 -1.69
C VAL A 212 -19.74 -31.27 -2.80
N ARG A 213 -19.39 -31.50 -4.06
CA ARG A 213 -20.23 -31.09 -5.19
C ARG A 213 -21.27 -32.17 -5.47
N ALA A 214 -22.52 -31.90 -5.17
CA ALA A 214 -23.62 -32.72 -5.67
C ALA A 214 -23.76 -32.51 -7.19
N GLY A 215 -23.28 -33.44 -7.97
CA GLY A 215 -23.54 -33.50 -9.41
C GLY A 215 -24.91 -34.12 -9.63
N ALA A 216 -25.86 -33.40 -10.21
CA ALA A 216 -27.05 -34.02 -10.76
C ALA A 216 -26.63 -34.82 -11.99
N ASN A 217 -26.60 -36.16 -11.89
CA ASN A 217 -26.56 -36.99 -13.07
C ASN A 217 -27.93 -36.90 -13.76
N ASN A 218 -28.03 -36.07 -14.83
CA ASN A 218 -29.10 -36.20 -15.80
C ASN A 218 -28.80 -37.46 -16.62
N THR A 219 -29.44 -38.56 -16.27
CA THR A 219 -29.65 -39.71 -17.15
C THR A 219 -30.90 -39.49 -18.01
#